data_61df91f3aa7cab2adcf62a5724e7e3f9
#
_entry.id   61df91f3aa7cab2adcf62a5724e7e3f9
#
_cell.length_a   1.000
_cell.length_b   1.000
_cell.length_c   1.000
_cell.angle_alpha   90.00
_cell.angle_beta   90.00
_cell.angle_gamma   90.00
#
_symmetry.space_group_name_H-M   'P 1'
#
loop_
_entity.id
_entity.type
_entity.pdbx_description
1 polymer ?
#
loop_
_entity_poly.entity_id
_entity_poly.type
_entity_poly.pdbx_seq_one_letter_code
_entity_poly.pdbx_strand_id
1 'polypeptide(L)'
;MQRNFDALGSDTFDLAIIGGGATGAAIAFDASLRGLRVAVIDKGDFGGATSAGSTKLMHGGLRYLANGEMRLVREGLRERRHWARMAKHLVQPLPFVMPSYNHQKPSRLTLGLGLGLYDWLSFGRNRAVDAMQKMPGYRAMTVAQTLGLIPDLPRQLDTDTAQARPKLTAGLLYHDGQMLSPERLCLALIRSAVAAGAVAVNHGEAGAFLIEDNRCVGFEVKDRLSRKRLQLRAAMTINAGGPWADHIMSAADKMPAGKKLLRSKGIHIVTRNLTRGAALAMPLDDEHVFITPYMGMSLLATTDTKFDDAPDAARVTKQDIDALLAKANRALPDAKLIRKDVVYAYVGLRPLVTDMDDRPDATYGLSRGSEIYDHAQQGGVHGMISALGGKWTTARRLAEQVVDLAIEKLDSKPMRCRSHLTTLECTPRDDLGHFMDAMRAAYPKHDTASIDLMSRLYGRLLPAMMAADTNGLAALKDDLLAARIAFAVSDEMAMTLEDIVLRRLIEGQIGALTSSQIDIIKDWLQSRLGHSEAEMKRQRKALNDKLKVPR
;
A
#
# COMPACT_ATOMS: atom_id res chain seq x y z
N MET A 1 19.09 -8.76 -0.03
CA MET A 1 18.10 -9.78 0.40
C MET A 1 17.91 -10.77 -0.75
N GLN A 2 18.32 -12.02 -0.58
CA GLN A 2 18.24 -13.04 -1.63
C GLN A 2 17.10 -14.03 -1.34
N ARG A 3 16.45 -14.52 -2.41
CA ARG A 3 15.40 -15.52 -2.30
C ARG A 3 15.99 -16.90 -2.03
N ASN A 4 15.59 -17.55 -0.95
CA ASN A 4 16.01 -18.91 -0.62
C ASN A 4 14.78 -19.76 -0.28
N PHE A 5 14.24 -20.47 -1.26
CA PHE A 5 13.06 -21.31 -1.08
C PHE A 5 13.32 -22.50 -0.15
N ASP A 6 14.51 -23.10 -0.25
CA ASP A 6 14.85 -24.29 0.53
C ASP A 6 14.98 -24.00 2.04
N ALA A 7 15.31 -22.76 2.42
CA ALA A 7 15.35 -22.35 3.81
C ALA A 7 14.00 -22.48 4.53
N LEU A 8 12.87 -22.51 3.79
CA LEU A 8 11.56 -22.74 4.39
C LEU A 8 11.36 -24.17 4.94
N GLY A 9 12.11 -25.14 4.43
CA GLY A 9 12.03 -26.55 4.86
C GLY A 9 13.15 -26.99 5.79
N SER A 10 14.13 -26.11 6.09
CA SER A 10 15.33 -26.47 6.86
C SER A 10 15.12 -26.47 8.38
N ASP A 11 14.11 -25.76 8.87
CA ASP A 11 13.85 -25.53 10.29
C ASP A 11 12.35 -25.56 10.62
N THR A 12 12.04 -25.65 11.92
CA THR A 12 10.71 -25.39 12.46
C THR A 12 10.66 -23.94 12.95
N PHE A 13 9.70 -23.17 12.44
CA PHE A 13 9.50 -21.78 12.79
C PHE A 13 8.58 -21.63 14.00
N ASP A 14 8.69 -20.52 14.70
CA ASP A 14 7.71 -20.15 15.72
C ASP A 14 6.44 -19.62 15.04
N LEU A 15 6.62 -18.79 13.99
CA LEU A 15 5.51 -18.28 13.17
C LEU A 15 5.75 -18.54 11.67
N ALA A 16 4.73 -19.06 10.98
CA ALA A 16 4.64 -19.10 9.52
C ALA A 16 3.54 -18.15 9.05
N ILE A 17 3.87 -17.16 8.23
CA ILE A 17 2.95 -16.11 7.79
C ILE A 17 2.61 -16.30 6.32
N ILE A 18 1.32 -16.43 6.01
CA ILE A 18 0.79 -16.52 4.65
C ILE A 18 0.30 -15.14 4.20
N GLY A 19 1.00 -14.54 3.24
CA GLY A 19 0.74 -13.21 2.69
C GLY A 19 1.74 -12.16 3.13
N GLY A 20 2.48 -11.60 2.17
CA GLY A 20 3.50 -10.54 2.34
C GLY A 20 2.98 -9.15 1.97
N GLY A 21 1.66 -8.90 2.13
CA GLY A 21 1.08 -7.57 2.05
C GLY A 21 1.39 -6.73 3.30
N ALA A 22 0.80 -5.53 3.40
CA ALA A 22 1.05 -4.60 4.51
C ALA A 22 0.92 -5.23 5.89
N THR A 23 -0.11 -6.07 6.10
CA THR A 23 -0.36 -6.73 7.38
C THR A 23 0.67 -7.81 7.66
N GLY A 24 0.88 -8.76 6.72
CA GLY A 24 1.83 -9.85 6.94
C GLY A 24 3.28 -9.38 7.02
N ALA A 25 3.67 -8.39 6.21
CA ALA A 25 5.00 -7.78 6.30
C ALA A 25 5.24 -7.08 7.65
N ALA A 26 4.20 -6.40 8.18
CA ALA A 26 4.28 -5.77 9.51
C ALA A 26 4.32 -6.82 10.64
N ILE A 27 3.57 -7.94 10.51
CA ILE A 27 3.62 -9.06 11.47
C ILE A 27 5.02 -9.70 11.45
N ALA A 28 5.57 -9.97 10.25
CA ALA A 28 6.92 -10.52 10.12
C ALA A 28 7.96 -9.61 10.79
N PHE A 29 7.89 -8.31 10.56
CA PHE A 29 8.79 -7.33 11.18
C PHE A 29 8.66 -7.30 12.71
N ASP A 30 7.44 -7.17 13.24
CA ASP A 30 7.21 -7.10 14.68
C ASP A 30 7.65 -8.39 15.40
N ALA A 31 7.28 -9.55 14.86
CA ALA A 31 7.63 -10.85 15.40
C ALA A 31 9.13 -11.09 15.42
N SER A 32 9.84 -10.78 14.33
CA SER A 32 11.29 -10.94 14.25
C SER A 32 12.03 -10.00 15.22
N LEU A 33 11.54 -8.76 15.41
CA LEU A 33 12.07 -7.84 16.41
C LEU A 33 11.91 -8.34 17.84
N ARG A 34 10.93 -9.22 18.07
CA ARG A 34 10.71 -9.88 19.37
C ARG A 34 11.46 -11.21 19.49
N GLY A 35 12.34 -11.55 18.55
CA GLY A 35 13.22 -12.72 18.58
C GLY A 35 12.55 -14.04 18.19
N LEU A 36 11.33 -14.02 17.62
CA LEU A 36 10.69 -15.21 17.09
C LEU A 36 11.33 -15.62 15.76
N ARG A 37 11.43 -16.93 15.51
CA ARG A 37 11.82 -17.49 14.22
C ARG A 37 10.63 -17.42 13.28
N VAL A 38 10.75 -16.59 12.25
CA VAL A 38 9.63 -16.23 11.36
C VAL A 38 9.90 -16.67 9.93
N ALA A 39 8.93 -17.35 9.33
CA ALA A 39 8.84 -17.51 7.88
C ALA A 39 7.68 -16.68 7.33
N VAL A 40 7.89 -15.98 6.22
CA VAL A 40 6.82 -15.27 5.50
C VAL A 40 6.85 -15.62 4.02
N ILE A 41 5.70 -16.02 3.49
CA ILE A 41 5.53 -16.33 2.07
C ILE A 41 4.45 -15.45 1.44
N ASP A 42 4.58 -15.20 0.14
CA ASP A 42 3.53 -14.61 -0.68
C ASP A 42 3.41 -15.37 -2.00
N LYS A 43 2.17 -15.64 -2.46
CA LYS A 43 1.94 -16.32 -3.74
C LYS A 43 2.36 -15.51 -4.98
N GLY A 44 2.48 -14.21 -4.82
CA GLY A 44 3.04 -13.28 -5.80
C GLY A 44 4.27 -12.58 -5.25
N ASP A 45 4.50 -11.35 -5.68
CA ASP A 45 5.53 -10.51 -5.08
C ASP A 45 4.98 -9.76 -3.86
N PHE A 46 5.85 -9.43 -2.92
CA PHE A 46 5.51 -8.71 -1.69
C PHE A 46 4.79 -7.39 -1.98
N GLY A 47 3.67 -7.18 -1.29
CA GLY A 47 2.84 -5.99 -1.47
C GLY A 47 2.07 -5.91 -2.78
N GLY A 48 2.11 -6.95 -3.62
CA GLY A 48 1.61 -6.94 -5.00
C GLY A 48 0.09 -6.89 -5.18
N ALA A 49 -0.69 -7.09 -4.12
CA ALA A 49 -2.16 -7.11 -4.18
C ALA A 49 -2.79 -5.80 -3.66
N THR A 50 -3.70 -5.87 -2.68
CA THR A 50 -4.41 -4.72 -2.10
C THR A 50 -3.46 -3.63 -1.59
N SER A 51 -2.29 -4.01 -1.11
CA SER A 51 -1.29 -3.06 -0.61
C SER A 51 -0.80 -2.11 -1.70
N ALA A 52 -0.53 -2.59 -2.92
CA ALA A 52 -0.25 -1.77 -4.09
C ALA A 52 -1.52 -1.06 -4.60
N GLY A 53 -2.66 -1.77 -4.56
CA GLY A 53 -3.97 -1.30 -5.05
C GLY A 53 -4.66 -0.30 -4.12
N SER A 54 -3.92 0.62 -3.52
CA SER A 54 -4.40 1.62 -2.58
C SER A 54 -4.29 3.05 -3.12
N THR A 55 -4.95 4.01 -2.44
CA THR A 55 -4.81 5.46 -2.73
C THR A 55 -3.43 6.02 -2.33
N LYS A 56 -2.53 5.18 -1.85
CA LYS A 56 -1.17 5.52 -1.41
C LYS A 56 -1.13 6.55 -0.26
N LEU A 57 -2.14 6.54 0.60
CA LEU A 57 -2.27 7.47 1.73
C LEU A 57 -2.04 6.77 3.08
N MET A 58 -1.35 7.49 3.97
CA MET A 58 -1.24 7.22 5.41
C MET A 58 -2.05 8.26 6.16
N HIS A 59 -3.35 8.03 6.32
CA HIS A 59 -4.27 9.04 6.83
C HIS A 59 -4.92 8.65 8.14
N GLY A 60 -5.24 9.64 8.98
CA GLY A 60 -5.97 9.42 10.24
C GLY A 60 -7.44 9.09 10.05
N GLY A 61 -7.98 9.25 8.84
CA GLY A 61 -9.36 8.90 8.54
C GLY A 61 -10.37 9.97 8.94
N LEU A 62 -10.19 11.21 8.46
CA LEU A 62 -11.08 12.34 8.71
C LEU A 62 -12.57 11.99 8.50
N ARG A 63 -12.88 11.12 7.52
CA ARG A 63 -14.25 10.65 7.27
C ARG A 63 -14.89 9.93 8.48
N TYR A 64 -14.10 9.19 9.25
CA TYR A 64 -14.61 8.48 10.43
C TYR A 64 -15.00 9.43 11.55
N LEU A 65 -14.47 10.65 11.52
CA LEU A 65 -14.85 11.70 12.47
C LEU A 65 -16.33 12.11 12.28
N ALA A 66 -16.78 12.18 11.02
CA ALA A 66 -18.18 12.47 10.70
C ALA A 66 -19.15 11.39 11.22
N ASN A 67 -18.66 10.14 11.34
CA ASN A 67 -19.42 9.01 11.87
C ASN A 67 -19.27 8.86 13.40
N GLY A 68 -18.58 9.77 14.09
CA GLY A 68 -18.35 9.69 15.54
C GLY A 68 -17.28 8.67 15.98
N GLU A 69 -16.57 8.06 15.07
CA GLU A 69 -15.58 7.00 15.34
C GLU A 69 -14.23 7.56 15.84
N MET A 70 -14.28 8.35 16.92
CA MET A 70 -13.13 9.08 17.49
C MET A 70 -11.94 8.19 17.83
N ARG A 71 -12.20 6.97 18.30
CA ARG A 71 -11.15 5.99 18.65
C ARG A 71 -10.34 5.58 17.42
N LEU A 72 -11.02 5.28 16.31
CA LEU A 72 -10.37 4.91 15.03
C LEU A 72 -9.55 6.07 14.46
N VAL A 73 -10.07 7.30 14.56
CA VAL A 73 -9.34 8.49 14.13
C VAL A 73 -8.07 8.68 14.95
N ARG A 74 -8.16 8.61 16.28
CA ARG A 74 -7.01 8.77 17.18
C ARG A 74 -5.95 7.69 16.96
N GLU A 75 -6.37 6.44 16.75
CA GLU A 75 -5.48 5.34 16.41
C GLU A 75 -4.78 5.60 15.08
N GLY A 76 -5.53 5.96 14.02
CA GLY A 76 -4.97 6.27 12.71
C GLY A 76 -3.94 7.41 12.75
N LEU A 77 -4.23 8.49 13.50
CA LEU A 77 -3.33 9.63 13.67
C LEU A 77 -2.05 9.25 14.42
N ARG A 78 -2.15 8.39 15.43
CA ARG A 78 -0.99 7.86 16.16
C ARG A 78 -0.13 6.99 15.26
N GLU A 79 -0.74 6.06 14.53
CA GLU A 79 -0.02 5.17 13.62
C GLU A 79 0.62 5.93 12.46
N ARG A 80 -0.05 6.93 11.87
CA ARG A 80 0.54 7.84 10.88
C ARG A 80 1.87 8.44 11.37
N ARG A 81 1.92 8.89 12.63
CA ARG A 81 3.16 9.41 13.23
C ARG A 81 4.23 8.32 13.38
N HIS A 82 3.84 7.09 13.73
CA HIS A 82 4.80 5.98 13.79
C HIS A 82 5.41 5.71 12.41
N TRP A 83 4.60 5.66 11.34
CA TRP A 83 5.09 5.50 9.98
C TRP A 83 6.01 6.64 9.53
N ALA A 84 5.68 7.89 9.87
CA ALA A 84 6.53 9.05 9.58
C ALA A 84 7.91 8.96 10.26
N ARG A 85 8.05 8.20 11.36
CA ARG A 85 9.32 7.93 12.06
C ARG A 85 10.02 6.71 11.50
N MET A 86 9.28 5.62 11.34
CA MET A 86 9.82 4.32 10.91
C MET A 86 10.36 4.35 9.49
N ALA A 87 9.69 5.09 8.60
CA ALA A 87 9.94 5.12 7.16
C ALA A 87 9.91 6.56 6.62
N LYS A 88 10.63 7.48 7.27
CA LYS A 88 10.61 8.92 6.94
C LYS A 88 10.98 9.25 5.49
N HIS A 89 11.67 8.37 4.80
CA HIS A 89 12.03 8.50 3.38
C HIS A 89 10.90 8.07 2.44
N LEU A 90 10.05 7.10 2.84
CA LEU A 90 8.96 6.54 2.02
C LEU A 90 7.59 7.15 2.32
N VAL A 91 7.41 7.74 3.50
CA VAL A 91 6.18 8.42 3.90
C VAL A 91 6.46 9.90 4.01
N GLN A 92 5.61 10.74 3.45
CA GLN A 92 5.79 12.19 3.47
C GLN A 92 4.49 12.91 3.83
N PRO A 93 4.56 14.12 4.42
CA PRO A 93 3.40 14.98 4.57
C PRO A 93 2.82 15.37 3.21
N LEU A 94 1.49 15.32 3.11
CA LEU A 94 0.74 15.77 1.94
C LEU A 94 -0.28 16.81 2.39
N PRO A 95 -0.26 18.03 1.85
CA PRO A 95 -1.32 19.01 2.07
C PRO A 95 -2.58 18.60 1.30
N PHE A 96 -3.74 18.71 1.95
CA PHE A 96 -5.06 18.49 1.39
C PHE A 96 -5.86 19.77 1.36
N VAL A 97 -6.44 20.09 0.23
CA VAL A 97 -7.37 21.18 0.03
C VAL A 97 -8.80 20.64 0.05
N MET A 98 -9.60 21.13 0.96
CA MET A 98 -11.04 20.91 0.99
C MET A 98 -11.73 22.21 0.62
N PRO A 99 -12.33 22.33 -0.58
CA PRO A 99 -13.00 23.56 -0.99
C PRO A 99 -14.29 23.75 -0.21
N SER A 100 -14.64 25.01 0.04
CA SER A 100 -15.89 25.40 0.71
C SER A 100 -16.65 26.36 -0.17
N TYR A 101 -17.88 25.96 -0.50
CA TYR A 101 -18.82 26.74 -1.27
C TYR A 101 -19.93 27.28 -0.36
N ASN A 102 -20.48 28.47 -0.68
CA ASN A 102 -21.66 28.94 0.03
C ASN A 102 -22.85 28.03 -0.29
N HIS A 103 -23.83 27.98 0.61
CA HIS A 103 -25.03 27.15 0.48
C HIS A 103 -24.80 25.63 0.33
N GLN A 104 -23.56 25.15 0.51
CA GLN A 104 -23.24 23.72 0.49
C GLN A 104 -23.19 23.14 1.92
N LYS A 105 -23.61 21.92 2.06
CA LYS A 105 -23.43 21.14 3.31
C LYS A 105 -22.32 20.11 3.12
N PRO A 106 -21.45 19.92 4.12
CA PRO A 106 -21.34 20.66 5.37
C PRO A 106 -20.83 22.10 5.19
N SER A 107 -21.26 23.04 6.05
CA SER A 107 -20.85 24.43 5.97
C SER A 107 -19.36 24.62 6.28
N ARG A 108 -18.79 25.78 5.87
CA ARG A 108 -17.39 26.14 6.20
C ARG A 108 -17.10 26.05 7.69
N LEU A 109 -18.05 26.47 8.55
CA LEU A 109 -17.89 26.42 10.00
C LEU A 109 -17.84 24.97 10.48
N THR A 110 -18.74 24.11 9.99
CA THR A 110 -18.78 22.68 10.34
C THR A 110 -17.50 21.97 9.93
N LEU A 111 -17.00 22.23 8.70
CA LEU A 111 -15.74 21.70 8.20
C LEU A 111 -14.56 22.18 9.05
N GLY A 112 -14.53 23.49 9.40
CA GLY A 112 -13.49 24.07 10.24
C GLY A 112 -13.46 23.47 11.65
N LEU A 113 -14.62 23.26 12.27
CA LEU A 113 -14.73 22.60 13.57
C LEU A 113 -14.25 21.14 13.50
N GLY A 114 -14.65 20.41 12.44
CA GLY A 114 -14.20 19.05 12.21
C GLY A 114 -12.67 18.94 12.03
N LEU A 115 -12.07 19.85 11.25
CA LEU A 115 -10.61 19.89 11.07
C LEU A 115 -9.88 20.36 12.33
N GLY A 116 -10.46 21.29 13.11
CA GLY A 116 -9.93 21.69 14.41
C GLY A 116 -9.89 20.53 15.40
N LEU A 117 -10.97 19.73 15.44
CA LEU A 117 -11.02 18.53 16.26
C LEU A 117 -10.02 17.46 15.76
N TYR A 118 -9.87 17.29 14.46
CA TYR A 118 -8.87 16.40 13.86
C TYR A 118 -7.44 16.81 14.24
N ASP A 119 -7.15 18.10 14.23
CA ASP A 119 -5.87 18.64 14.67
C ASP A 119 -5.64 18.43 16.18
N TRP A 120 -6.65 18.64 17.00
CA TRP A 120 -6.58 18.38 18.43
C TRP A 120 -6.34 16.89 18.74
N LEU A 121 -7.03 16.00 18.05
CA LEU A 121 -6.80 14.54 18.16
C LEU A 121 -5.41 14.12 17.70
N SER A 122 -4.77 14.89 16.83
CA SER A 122 -3.39 14.67 16.37
C SER A 122 -2.34 15.38 17.23
N PHE A 123 -2.68 15.80 18.44
CA PHE A 123 -1.75 16.45 19.36
C PHE A 123 -0.44 15.65 19.49
N GLY A 124 0.69 16.36 19.40
CA GLY A 124 2.01 15.73 19.41
C GLY A 124 2.43 15.07 18.07
N ARG A 125 1.69 15.30 16.96
CA ARG A 125 2.03 14.77 15.62
C ARG A 125 3.45 15.08 15.15
N ASN A 126 4.00 16.21 15.57
CA ASN A 126 5.35 16.64 15.23
C ASN A 126 6.42 16.25 16.27
N ARG A 127 6.05 15.48 17.30
CA ARG A 127 6.99 15.06 18.33
C ARG A 127 7.89 13.91 17.86
N ALA A 128 9.20 14.11 17.92
CA ALA A 128 10.21 13.14 17.54
C ALA A 128 10.06 12.62 16.09
N VAL A 129 9.60 13.47 15.18
CA VAL A 129 9.64 13.24 13.73
C VAL A 129 10.72 14.11 13.10
N ASP A 130 11.23 13.66 11.96
CA ASP A 130 12.17 14.40 11.12
C ASP A 130 11.62 15.78 10.72
N ALA A 131 12.51 16.73 10.46
CA ALA A 131 12.11 18.10 10.07
C ALA A 131 11.19 18.08 8.83
N MET A 132 11.51 17.25 7.85
CA MET A 132 10.72 17.08 6.62
C MET A 132 9.39 16.33 6.83
N GLN A 133 9.14 15.78 8.01
CA GLN A 133 7.92 15.07 8.39
C GLN A 133 6.94 15.93 9.21
N LYS A 134 7.30 17.18 9.52
CA LYS A 134 6.44 18.07 10.29
C LYS A 134 5.20 18.44 9.51
N MET A 135 4.06 18.35 10.16
CA MET A 135 2.74 18.69 9.60
C MET A 135 2.20 19.93 10.30
N PRO A 136 1.98 21.04 9.58
CA PRO A 136 1.30 22.21 10.12
C PRO A 136 -0.15 21.90 10.54
N GLY A 137 -0.72 22.75 11.39
CA GLY A 137 -2.14 22.74 11.70
C GLY A 137 -3.01 23.09 10.49
N TYR A 138 -4.31 22.80 10.59
CA TYR A 138 -5.23 23.22 9.56
C TYR A 138 -5.31 24.77 9.49
N ARG A 139 -5.59 25.29 8.30
CA ARG A 139 -5.82 26.71 8.09
C ARG A 139 -6.83 26.98 6.99
N ALA A 140 -7.57 28.07 7.11
CA ALA A 140 -8.39 28.58 6.03
C ALA A 140 -7.51 29.35 5.01
N MET A 141 -7.85 29.19 3.74
CA MET A 141 -7.21 29.85 2.60
C MET A 141 -8.22 30.75 1.88
N THR A 142 -7.72 31.82 1.27
CA THR A 142 -8.50 32.63 0.34
C THR A 142 -8.82 31.83 -0.94
N VAL A 143 -9.79 32.31 -1.72
CA VAL A 143 -10.13 31.74 -3.03
C VAL A 143 -8.89 31.72 -3.94
N ALA A 144 -8.11 32.80 -3.98
CA ALA A 144 -6.90 32.90 -4.80
C ALA A 144 -5.85 31.84 -4.41
N GLN A 145 -5.60 31.66 -3.11
CA GLN A 145 -4.68 30.63 -2.60
C GLN A 145 -5.18 29.21 -2.94
N THR A 146 -6.48 28.98 -2.84
CA THR A 146 -7.12 27.70 -3.16
C THR A 146 -6.92 27.35 -4.63
N LEU A 147 -7.24 28.30 -5.54
CA LEU A 147 -7.05 28.14 -6.98
C LEU A 147 -5.57 28.06 -7.36
N GLY A 148 -4.68 28.67 -6.57
CA GLY A 148 -3.23 28.53 -6.74
C GLY A 148 -2.75 27.08 -6.60
N LEU A 149 -3.38 26.29 -5.73
CA LEU A 149 -3.07 24.86 -5.52
C LEU A 149 -3.88 23.93 -6.42
N ILE A 150 -5.14 24.26 -6.70
CA ILE A 150 -6.06 23.49 -7.54
C ILE A 150 -6.61 24.40 -8.64
N PRO A 151 -5.90 24.54 -9.77
CA PRO A 151 -6.21 25.54 -10.79
C PRO A 151 -7.59 25.37 -11.44
N ASP A 152 -7.98 24.11 -11.71
CA ASP A 152 -9.23 23.79 -12.41
C ASP A 152 -10.44 23.68 -11.47
N LEU A 153 -10.29 24.10 -10.20
CA LEU A 153 -11.39 24.09 -9.24
C LEU A 153 -12.45 25.14 -9.66
N PRO A 154 -13.73 24.73 -9.82
CA PRO A 154 -14.77 25.65 -10.27
C PRO A 154 -15.00 26.77 -9.25
N ARG A 155 -15.08 28.02 -9.73
CA ARG A 155 -15.46 29.16 -8.89
C ARG A 155 -16.93 29.10 -8.49
N GLN A 156 -17.72 28.36 -9.22
CA GLN A 156 -19.14 28.18 -9.02
C GLN A 156 -19.54 26.76 -9.43
N LEU A 157 -20.29 26.08 -8.58
CA LEU A 157 -20.76 24.72 -8.89
C LEU A 157 -22.01 24.81 -9.77
N ASP A 158 -22.08 23.94 -10.78
CA ASP A 158 -23.33 23.67 -11.48
C ASP A 158 -24.16 22.70 -10.65
N THR A 159 -25.38 23.13 -10.31
CA THR A 159 -26.36 22.32 -9.57
C THR A 159 -27.61 22.21 -10.42
N ASP A 160 -28.26 21.05 -10.41
CA ASP A 160 -29.52 20.81 -11.16
C ASP A 160 -30.70 21.63 -10.60
N THR A 161 -30.51 22.28 -9.46
CA THR A 161 -31.53 23.14 -8.84
C THR A 161 -31.35 24.59 -9.26
N ALA A 162 -32.33 25.14 -9.95
CA ALA A 162 -32.34 26.47 -10.58
C ALA A 162 -32.17 27.66 -9.58
N GLN A 163 -32.01 27.47 -8.29
CA GLN A 163 -32.13 28.55 -7.30
C GLN A 163 -30.87 29.16 -6.76
N ALA A 164 -29.73 28.51 -6.74
CA ALA A 164 -28.44 29.17 -6.39
C ALA A 164 -27.25 28.31 -6.81
N ARG A 165 -26.42 28.80 -7.71
CA ARG A 165 -25.12 28.19 -8.01
C ARG A 165 -24.13 28.48 -6.86
N PRO A 166 -23.72 27.49 -6.04
CA PRO A 166 -22.82 27.73 -4.93
C PRO A 166 -21.48 28.31 -5.40
N LYS A 167 -21.04 29.42 -4.78
CA LYS A 167 -19.78 30.08 -5.10
C LYS A 167 -18.68 29.62 -4.15
N LEU A 168 -17.48 29.42 -4.67
CA LEU A 168 -16.28 29.13 -3.89
C LEU A 168 -15.97 30.32 -2.95
N THR A 169 -15.93 30.08 -1.65
CA THR A 169 -15.70 31.11 -0.64
C THR A 169 -14.36 30.98 0.07
N ALA A 170 -13.82 29.75 0.15
CA ALA A 170 -12.56 29.45 0.81
C ALA A 170 -12.05 28.06 0.42
N GLY A 171 -10.80 27.77 0.75
CA GLY A 171 -10.28 26.42 0.90
C GLY A 171 -9.87 26.17 2.34
N LEU A 172 -10.02 24.94 2.82
CA LEU A 172 -9.49 24.50 4.09
C LEU A 172 -8.30 23.58 3.83
N LEU A 173 -7.12 23.97 4.29
CA LEU A 173 -5.88 23.22 4.13
C LEU A 173 -5.59 22.43 5.40
N TYR A 174 -5.45 21.13 5.29
CA TYR A 174 -4.97 20.26 6.36
C TYR A 174 -3.91 19.30 5.83
N HIS A 175 -3.27 18.51 6.68
CA HIS A 175 -2.19 17.62 6.28
C HIS A 175 -2.47 16.19 6.72
N ASP A 176 -2.15 15.26 5.83
CA ASP A 176 -2.09 13.84 6.11
C ASP A 176 -0.81 13.23 5.51
N GLY A 177 -0.60 11.92 5.62
CA GLY A 177 0.58 11.27 5.07
C GLY A 177 0.33 10.69 3.68
N GLN A 178 1.36 10.68 2.84
CA GLN A 178 1.40 9.95 1.56
C GLN A 178 2.55 8.96 1.56
N MET A 179 2.29 7.75 1.09
CA MET A 179 3.33 6.78 0.73
C MET A 179 3.79 7.06 -0.69
N LEU A 180 5.09 7.22 -0.89
CA LEU A 180 5.66 7.36 -2.23
C LEU A 180 5.48 6.09 -3.05
N SER A 181 5.69 4.93 -2.43
CA SER A 181 5.44 3.62 -3.00
C SER A 181 5.05 2.64 -1.88
N PRO A 182 3.78 2.23 -1.80
CA PRO A 182 3.35 1.20 -0.86
C PRO A 182 4.05 -0.13 -1.10
N GLU A 183 4.40 -0.45 -2.35
CA GLU A 183 5.14 -1.65 -2.74
C GLU A 183 6.52 -1.65 -2.08
N ARG A 184 7.25 -0.55 -2.18
CA ARG A 184 8.56 -0.39 -1.52
C ARG A 184 8.46 -0.35 -0.01
N LEU A 185 7.37 0.17 0.55
CA LEU A 185 7.15 0.17 1.99
C LEU A 185 6.90 -1.27 2.51
N CYS A 186 6.14 -2.11 1.77
CA CYS A 186 6.05 -3.55 2.08
C CYS A 186 7.43 -4.21 2.01
N LEU A 187 8.17 -3.96 0.94
CA LEU A 187 9.51 -4.51 0.76
C LEU A 187 10.46 -4.08 1.88
N ALA A 188 10.39 -2.83 2.33
CA ALA A 188 11.18 -2.31 3.44
C ALA A 188 10.87 -3.00 4.77
N LEU A 189 9.59 -3.34 5.02
CA LEU A 189 9.20 -4.15 6.18
C LEU A 189 9.76 -5.57 6.09
N ILE A 190 9.62 -6.22 4.93
CA ILE A 190 10.17 -7.58 4.70
C ILE A 190 11.69 -7.58 4.86
N ARG A 191 12.40 -6.61 4.25
CA ARG A 191 13.85 -6.47 4.43
C ARG A 191 14.25 -6.31 5.90
N SER A 192 13.49 -5.51 6.62
CA SER A 192 13.73 -5.29 8.06
C SER A 192 13.48 -6.56 8.89
N ALA A 193 12.47 -7.36 8.53
CA ALA A 193 12.22 -8.66 9.13
C ALA A 193 13.37 -9.64 8.84
N VAL A 194 13.84 -9.69 7.57
CA VAL A 194 14.97 -10.53 7.17
C VAL A 194 16.26 -10.10 7.88
N ALA A 195 16.51 -8.81 8.01
CA ALA A 195 17.65 -8.28 8.77
C ALA A 195 17.58 -8.65 10.28
N ALA A 196 16.37 -8.92 10.79
CA ALA A 196 16.12 -9.41 12.15
C ALA A 196 16.00 -10.94 12.23
N GLY A 197 16.34 -11.69 11.16
CA GLY A 197 16.44 -13.16 11.14
C GLY A 197 15.25 -13.90 10.51
N ALA A 198 14.27 -13.21 9.91
CA ALA A 198 13.18 -13.87 9.21
C ALA A 198 13.63 -14.52 7.89
N VAL A 199 12.98 -15.61 7.51
CA VAL A 199 13.03 -16.18 6.16
C VAL A 199 11.85 -15.65 5.36
N ALA A 200 12.10 -14.98 4.22
CA ALA A 200 11.07 -14.43 3.37
C ALA A 200 11.16 -15.01 1.95
N VAL A 201 10.03 -15.45 1.38
CA VAL A 201 9.97 -16.01 0.02
C VAL A 201 8.73 -15.48 -0.70
N ASN A 202 8.95 -14.73 -1.77
CA ASN A 202 7.90 -14.37 -2.73
C ASN A 202 7.67 -15.50 -3.74
N HIS A 203 6.54 -15.46 -4.48
CA HIS A 203 6.10 -16.52 -5.40
C HIS A 203 6.01 -17.91 -4.74
N GLY A 204 5.82 -17.96 -3.42
CA GLY A 204 5.56 -19.16 -2.62
C GLY A 204 4.08 -19.24 -2.25
N GLU A 205 3.38 -20.25 -2.76
CA GLU A 205 1.94 -20.45 -2.57
C GLU A 205 1.68 -21.49 -1.49
N ALA A 206 0.89 -21.12 -0.48
CA ALA A 206 0.45 -22.07 0.54
C ALA A 206 -0.50 -23.11 -0.08
N GLY A 207 -0.23 -24.38 0.19
CA GLY A 207 -1.02 -25.54 -0.24
C GLY A 207 -1.78 -26.18 0.92
N ALA A 208 -1.74 -27.51 0.98
CA ALA A 208 -2.41 -28.29 2.01
C ALA A 208 -1.84 -27.98 3.41
N PHE A 209 -2.71 -27.81 4.39
CA PHE A 209 -2.32 -27.62 5.78
C PHE A 209 -1.96 -28.94 6.44
N LEU A 210 -0.96 -28.91 7.30
CA LEU A 210 -0.51 -30.04 8.11
C LEU A 210 -1.26 -29.96 9.45
N ILE A 211 -2.25 -30.83 9.61
CA ILE A 211 -3.08 -30.89 10.82
C ILE A 211 -2.73 -32.18 11.57
N GLU A 212 -2.22 -32.03 12.80
CA GLU A 212 -1.87 -33.12 13.72
C GLU A 212 -2.63 -32.90 15.04
N ASP A 213 -3.41 -33.86 15.50
CA ASP A 213 -4.20 -33.79 16.75
C ASP A 213 -5.01 -32.48 16.90
N ASN A 214 -5.78 -32.13 15.86
CA ASN A 214 -6.54 -30.88 15.78
C ASN A 214 -5.67 -29.60 15.89
N ARG A 215 -4.40 -29.67 15.52
CA ARG A 215 -3.46 -28.56 15.53
C ARG A 215 -2.84 -28.37 14.16
N CYS A 216 -2.87 -27.13 13.67
CA CYS A 216 -2.11 -26.73 12.50
C CYS A 216 -0.63 -26.61 12.88
N VAL A 217 0.21 -27.48 12.34
CA VAL A 217 1.67 -27.51 12.56
C VAL A 217 2.46 -27.03 11.35
N GLY A 218 1.78 -26.44 10.38
CA GLY A 218 2.38 -25.90 9.16
C GLY A 218 1.52 -26.16 7.92
N PHE A 219 2.14 -26.04 6.76
CA PHE A 219 1.49 -26.25 5.47
C PHE A 219 2.51 -26.56 4.38
N GLU A 220 2.04 -27.17 3.28
CA GLU A 220 2.83 -27.30 2.06
C GLU A 220 3.05 -25.94 1.41
N VAL A 221 4.25 -25.67 0.91
CA VAL A 221 4.55 -24.50 0.08
C VAL A 221 4.96 -24.97 -1.31
N LYS A 222 4.29 -24.43 -2.31
CA LYS A 222 4.62 -24.62 -3.73
C LYS A 222 5.36 -23.40 -4.25
N ASP A 223 6.56 -23.56 -4.71
CA ASP A 223 7.27 -22.54 -5.49
C ASP A 223 6.61 -22.36 -6.87
N ARG A 224 6.04 -21.23 -7.13
CA ARG A 224 5.38 -20.93 -8.41
C ARG A 224 6.35 -20.77 -9.57
N LEU A 225 7.63 -20.49 -9.28
CA LEU A 225 8.68 -20.32 -10.28
C LEU A 225 9.27 -21.68 -10.70
N SER A 226 9.80 -22.45 -9.75
CA SER A 226 10.46 -23.75 -10.02
C SER A 226 9.50 -24.94 -9.99
N ARG A 227 8.26 -24.78 -9.50
CA ARG A 227 7.28 -25.83 -9.25
C ARG A 227 7.66 -26.81 -8.12
N LYS A 228 8.78 -26.59 -7.44
CA LYS A 228 9.19 -27.35 -6.27
C LYS A 228 8.15 -27.22 -5.15
N ARG A 229 8.02 -28.26 -4.34
CA ARG A 229 7.17 -28.28 -3.14
C ARG A 229 8.00 -28.67 -1.94
N LEU A 230 7.65 -28.13 -0.79
CA LEU A 230 8.20 -28.51 0.51
C LEU A 230 7.15 -28.32 1.60
N GLN A 231 7.39 -28.90 2.76
CA GLN A 231 6.60 -28.65 3.97
C GLN A 231 7.29 -27.58 4.78
N LEU A 232 6.54 -26.52 5.12
CA LEU A 232 6.93 -25.52 6.08
C LEU A 232 6.27 -25.86 7.42
N ARG A 233 7.07 -26.15 8.45
CA ARG A 233 6.60 -26.44 9.79
C ARG A 233 6.71 -25.23 10.70
N ALA A 234 5.67 -24.96 11.50
CA ALA A 234 5.63 -23.86 12.45
C ALA A 234 4.74 -24.19 13.65
N ALA A 235 5.09 -23.65 14.81
CA ALA A 235 4.27 -23.78 16.00
C ALA A 235 2.94 -22.99 15.89
N MET A 236 2.92 -21.90 15.09
CA MET A 236 1.75 -21.07 14.81
C MET A 236 1.74 -20.64 13.35
N THR A 237 0.60 -20.78 12.69
CA THR A 237 0.34 -20.26 11.33
C THR A 237 -0.48 -18.98 11.39
N ILE A 238 -0.02 -17.92 10.72
CA ILE A 238 -0.73 -16.64 10.62
C ILE A 238 -1.26 -16.46 9.20
N ASN A 239 -2.58 -16.43 9.07
CA ASN A 239 -3.23 -16.07 7.82
C ASN A 239 -3.34 -14.54 7.70
N ALA A 240 -2.52 -13.95 6.85
CA ALA A 240 -2.55 -12.54 6.45
C ALA A 240 -2.87 -12.39 4.95
N GLY A 241 -3.66 -13.30 4.39
CA GLY A 241 -3.97 -13.44 2.96
C GLY A 241 -4.88 -12.34 2.38
N GLY A 242 -5.26 -11.32 3.17
CA GLY A 242 -6.05 -10.19 2.70
C GLY A 242 -7.34 -10.63 2.00
N PRO A 243 -7.55 -10.31 0.69
CA PRO A 243 -8.76 -10.71 -0.03
C PRO A 243 -8.95 -12.22 -0.21
N TRP A 244 -7.93 -13.03 0.03
CA TRP A 244 -7.98 -14.50 -0.05
C TRP A 244 -8.05 -15.16 1.33
N ALA A 245 -8.20 -14.38 2.40
CA ALA A 245 -8.13 -14.93 3.76
C ALA A 245 -9.19 -16.00 4.05
N ASP A 246 -10.40 -15.85 3.53
CA ASP A 246 -11.48 -16.84 3.63
C ASP A 246 -11.17 -18.15 2.90
N HIS A 247 -10.52 -18.10 1.72
CA HIS A 247 -10.08 -19.29 1.00
C HIS A 247 -9.01 -20.04 1.80
N ILE A 248 -8.07 -19.30 2.42
CA ILE A 248 -7.03 -19.89 3.27
C ILE A 248 -7.67 -20.53 4.51
N MET A 249 -8.62 -19.84 5.15
CA MET A 249 -9.35 -20.37 6.30
C MET A 249 -10.10 -21.65 5.93
N SER A 250 -10.86 -21.64 4.82
CA SER A 250 -11.64 -22.79 4.37
C SER A 250 -10.79 -23.99 3.99
N ALA A 251 -9.52 -23.79 3.63
CA ALA A 251 -8.57 -24.87 3.33
C ALA A 251 -7.99 -25.52 4.61
N ALA A 252 -7.89 -24.74 5.71
CA ALA A 252 -7.32 -25.21 6.98
C ALA A 252 -8.40 -25.67 7.97
N ASP A 253 -9.54 -24.97 7.99
CA ASP A 253 -10.58 -25.12 9.02
C ASP A 253 -11.92 -24.58 8.49
N LYS A 254 -12.51 -23.60 9.16
CA LYS A 254 -13.79 -22.97 8.84
C LYS A 254 -13.71 -21.45 8.97
N MET A 255 -14.61 -20.78 8.26
CA MET A 255 -14.88 -19.37 8.53
C MET A 255 -15.54 -19.21 9.91
N PRO A 256 -15.30 -18.05 10.59
CA PRO A 256 -16.01 -17.72 11.84
C PRO A 256 -17.51 -17.88 11.68
N ALA A 257 -18.16 -18.53 12.65
CA ALA A 257 -19.62 -18.59 12.68
C ALA A 257 -20.20 -17.17 12.68
N GLY A 258 -21.21 -16.92 11.85
CA GLY A 258 -21.87 -15.61 11.78
C GLY A 258 -21.09 -14.50 11.06
N LYS A 259 -19.88 -14.76 10.54
CA LYS A 259 -19.04 -13.76 9.84
C LYS A 259 -18.80 -14.16 8.38
N LYS A 260 -18.62 -13.15 7.53
CA LYS A 260 -18.19 -13.34 6.14
C LYS A 260 -17.20 -12.26 5.73
N LEU A 261 -16.36 -12.58 4.74
CA LEU A 261 -15.44 -11.64 4.13
C LEU A 261 -16.08 -11.11 2.84
N LEU A 262 -16.47 -9.84 2.87
CA LEU A 262 -16.91 -9.12 1.67
C LEU A 262 -15.71 -8.47 1.00
N ARG A 263 -15.76 -8.38 -0.32
CA ARG A 263 -14.75 -7.67 -1.11
C ARG A 263 -15.37 -6.43 -1.73
N SER A 264 -14.72 -5.29 -1.51
CA SER A 264 -15.04 -4.05 -2.20
C SER A 264 -13.96 -3.76 -3.22
N LYS A 265 -14.35 -3.67 -4.49
CA LYS A 265 -13.46 -3.29 -5.58
C LYS A 265 -13.33 -1.76 -5.62
N GLY A 266 -12.10 -1.29 -5.51
CA GLY A 266 -11.76 0.11 -5.73
C GLY A 266 -10.76 0.24 -6.85
N ILE A 267 -11.04 1.07 -7.85
CA ILE A 267 -10.08 1.38 -8.89
C ILE A 267 -9.44 2.74 -8.69
N HIS A 268 -8.25 2.88 -9.27
CA HIS A 268 -7.48 4.10 -9.28
C HIS A 268 -6.99 4.35 -10.70
N ILE A 269 -6.96 5.59 -11.12
CA ILE A 269 -6.38 5.98 -12.41
C ILE A 269 -5.33 7.06 -12.24
N VAL A 270 -4.25 6.94 -13.00
CA VAL A 270 -3.18 7.94 -13.10
C VAL A 270 -3.40 8.72 -14.39
N THR A 271 -3.41 10.04 -14.27
CA THR A 271 -3.63 10.96 -15.39
C THR A 271 -2.66 12.14 -15.31
N ARG A 272 -2.70 13.03 -16.31
CA ARG A 272 -1.91 14.26 -16.29
C ARG A 272 -2.04 15.01 -14.97
N ASN A 273 -1.08 15.87 -14.67
CA ASN A 273 -1.08 16.66 -13.44
C ASN A 273 -2.27 17.64 -13.40
N LEU A 274 -3.07 17.58 -12.33
CA LEU A 274 -4.26 18.41 -12.09
C LEU A 274 -4.11 19.32 -10.88
N THR A 275 -3.07 19.12 -10.06
CA THR A 275 -2.88 19.84 -8.79
C THR A 275 -1.44 20.34 -8.66
N ARG A 276 -1.23 21.38 -7.90
CA ARG A 276 0.11 21.95 -7.65
C ARG A 276 0.62 21.57 -6.27
N GLY A 277 1.00 20.29 -6.11
CA GLY A 277 1.61 19.78 -4.89
C GLY A 277 0.66 19.57 -3.70
N ALA A 278 -0.64 19.75 -3.88
CA ALA A 278 -1.66 19.48 -2.86
C ALA A 278 -2.69 18.50 -3.39
N ALA A 279 -3.23 17.68 -2.51
CA ALA A 279 -4.37 16.82 -2.83
C ALA A 279 -5.69 17.61 -2.75
N LEU A 280 -6.63 17.31 -3.64
CA LEU A 280 -8.01 17.73 -3.53
C LEU A 280 -8.81 16.66 -2.79
N ALA A 281 -9.54 17.04 -1.75
CA ALA A 281 -10.54 16.24 -1.08
C ALA A 281 -11.88 16.97 -1.20
N MET A 282 -12.73 16.54 -2.12
CA MET A 282 -14.00 17.20 -2.39
C MET A 282 -15.17 16.26 -2.11
N PRO A 283 -16.10 16.63 -1.21
CA PRO A 283 -17.36 15.91 -1.08
C PRO A 283 -18.23 16.17 -2.31
N LEU A 284 -18.81 15.10 -2.86
CA LEU A 284 -19.77 15.13 -3.95
C LEU A 284 -20.95 14.25 -3.52
N ASP A 285 -22.08 14.87 -3.20
CA ASP A 285 -23.25 14.18 -2.67
C ASP A 285 -22.87 13.28 -1.47
N ASP A 286 -23.15 11.98 -1.53
CA ASP A 286 -22.82 11.01 -0.48
C ASP A 286 -21.40 10.42 -0.59
N GLU A 287 -20.60 10.86 -1.58
CA GLU A 287 -19.28 10.33 -1.86
C GLU A 287 -18.18 11.41 -1.76
N HIS A 288 -16.93 10.98 -1.83
CA HIS A 288 -15.77 11.87 -1.87
C HIS A 288 -14.91 11.57 -3.10
N VAL A 289 -14.40 12.63 -3.71
CA VAL A 289 -13.35 12.55 -4.73
C VAL A 289 -12.02 12.93 -4.11
N PHE A 290 -11.02 12.09 -4.33
CA PHE A 290 -9.64 12.39 -4.02
C PHE A 290 -8.83 12.47 -5.30
N ILE A 291 -8.15 13.61 -5.49
CA ILE A 291 -7.18 13.80 -6.56
C ILE A 291 -5.87 14.14 -5.86
N THR A 292 -4.91 13.22 -5.91
CA THR A 292 -3.64 13.37 -5.19
C THR A 292 -2.48 13.51 -6.16
N PRO A 293 -1.51 14.38 -5.89
CA PRO A 293 -0.27 14.42 -6.68
C PRO A 293 0.48 13.09 -6.54
N TYR A 294 0.97 12.55 -7.66
CA TYR A 294 1.72 11.31 -7.68
C TYR A 294 2.77 11.33 -8.78
N MET A 295 4.06 11.45 -8.40
CA MET A 295 5.20 11.38 -9.32
C MET A 295 5.07 12.27 -10.56
N GLY A 296 4.72 13.54 -10.37
CA GLY A 296 4.51 14.50 -11.45
C GLY A 296 3.16 14.38 -12.18
N MET A 297 2.37 13.39 -11.82
CA MET A 297 1.04 13.09 -12.35
C MET A 297 -0.03 13.35 -11.27
N SER A 298 -1.28 13.04 -11.58
CA SER A 298 -2.38 12.99 -10.60
C SER A 298 -2.97 11.59 -10.52
N LEU A 299 -3.14 11.11 -9.28
CA LEU A 299 -3.85 9.88 -8.96
C LEU A 299 -5.28 10.21 -8.54
N LEU A 300 -6.25 9.74 -9.32
CA LEU A 300 -7.68 9.85 -9.03
C LEU A 300 -8.13 8.60 -8.27
N ALA A 301 -8.86 8.82 -7.19
CA ALA A 301 -9.35 7.76 -6.30
C ALA A 301 -10.73 8.10 -5.75
N THR A 302 -11.57 7.21 -5.45
CA THR A 302 -11.59 5.77 -5.70
C THR A 302 -13.05 5.37 -5.89
N THR A 303 -13.29 4.28 -6.62
CA THR A 303 -14.61 3.63 -6.63
C THR A 303 -14.77 2.74 -5.38
N ASP A 304 -16.00 2.36 -5.10
CA ASP A 304 -16.35 1.41 -4.04
C ASP A 304 -17.52 0.57 -4.54
N THR A 305 -17.24 -0.60 -5.10
CA THR A 305 -18.24 -1.50 -5.67
C THR A 305 -18.08 -2.90 -5.08
N LYS A 306 -19.20 -3.54 -4.73
CA LYS A 306 -19.19 -4.93 -4.27
C LYS A 306 -18.56 -5.84 -5.33
N PHE A 307 -17.76 -6.81 -4.89
CA PHE A 307 -17.08 -7.76 -5.76
C PHE A 307 -17.25 -9.18 -5.22
N ASP A 308 -18.04 -9.96 -5.94
CA ASP A 308 -18.45 -11.30 -5.52
C ASP A 308 -17.66 -12.43 -6.22
N ASP A 309 -16.90 -12.11 -7.29
CA ASP A 309 -16.07 -13.09 -7.99
C ASP A 309 -14.81 -13.46 -7.19
N ALA A 310 -14.08 -14.47 -7.67
CA ALA A 310 -12.78 -14.85 -7.13
C ALA A 310 -11.80 -13.64 -7.14
N PRO A 311 -11.02 -13.43 -6.07
CA PRO A 311 -10.14 -12.25 -5.99
C PRO A 311 -9.17 -12.10 -7.17
N ASP A 312 -8.71 -13.22 -7.74
CA ASP A 312 -7.80 -13.22 -8.89
C ASP A 312 -8.49 -12.76 -10.21
N ALA A 313 -9.81 -12.66 -10.24
CA ALA A 313 -10.57 -12.15 -11.38
C ALA A 313 -10.68 -10.62 -11.39
N ALA A 314 -10.24 -9.94 -10.32
CA ALA A 314 -10.37 -8.49 -10.21
C ALA A 314 -9.53 -7.77 -11.27
N ARG A 315 -10.19 -6.93 -12.07
CA ARG A 315 -9.57 -6.10 -13.11
C ARG A 315 -10.30 -4.78 -13.27
N VAL A 316 -9.62 -3.82 -13.86
CA VAL A 316 -10.22 -2.56 -14.26
C VAL A 316 -11.05 -2.78 -15.52
N THR A 317 -12.26 -2.22 -15.57
CA THR A 317 -13.15 -2.25 -16.74
C THR A 317 -13.29 -0.85 -17.36
N LYS A 318 -13.87 -0.77 -18.55
CA LYS A 318 -14.21 0.52 -19.18
C LYS A 318 -15.19 1.32 -18.31
N GLN A 319 -16.20 0.64 -17.78
CA GLN A 319 -17.21 1.25 -16.92
C GLN A 319 -16.61 1.85 -15.65
N ASP A 320 -15.64 1.15 -15.04
CA ASP A 320 -14.93 1.67 -13.88
C ASP A 320 -14.19 2.98 -14.19
N ILE A 321 -13.52 3.05 -15.35
CA ILE A 321 -12.78 4.24 -15.79
C ILE A 321 -13.75 5.39 -16.04
N ASP A 322 -14.84 5.14 -16.79
CA ASP A 322 -15.83 6.15 -17.10
C ASP A 322 -16.48 6.73 -15.85
N ALA A 323 -16.86 5.87 -14.92
CA ALA A 323 -17.44 6.30 -13.64
C ALA A 323 -16.49 7.20 -12.86
N LEU A 324 -15.19 6.85 -12.80
CA LEU A 324 -14.21 7.64 -12.06
C LEU A 324 -13.86 8.95 -12.78
N LEU A 325 -13.79 8.95 -14.13
CA LEU A 325 -13.62 10.17 -14.93
C LEU A 325 -14.83 11.10 -14.80
N ALA A 326 -16.04 10.58 -14.85
CA ALA A 326 -17.25 11.36 -14.66
C ALA A 326 -17.25 12.04 -13.28
N LYS A 327 -16.87 11.29 -12.24
CA LYS A 327 -16.74 11.78 -10.88
C LYS A 327 -15.68 12.89 -10.77
N ALA A 328 -14.51 12.69 -11.39
CA ALA A 328 -13.44 13.68 -11.41
C ALA A 328 -13.85 14.96 -12.19
N ASN A 329 -14.53 14.82 -13.32
CA ASN A 329 -15.03 15.95 -14.11
C ASN A 329 -16.15 16.72 -13.38
N ARG A 330 -16.94 16.08 -12.52
CA ARG A 330 -17.87 16.80 -11.63
C ARG A 330 -17.12 17.66 -10.61
N ALA A 331 -15.99 17.18 -10.09
CA ALA A 331 -15.15 17.94 -9.15
C ALA A 331 -14.35 19.05 -9.84
N LEU A 332 -13.86 18.79 -11.05
CA LEU A 332 -13.03 19.69 -11.87
C LEU A 332 -13.57 19.75 -13.31
N PRO A 333 -14.68 20.49 -13.57
CA PRO A 333 -15.32 20.51 -14.88
C PRO A 333 -14.41 21.01 -16.01
N ASP A 334 -13.54 21.98 -15.71
CA ASP A 334 -12.61 22.57 -16.68
C ASP A 334 -11.46 21.62 -17.05
N ALA A 335 -11.22 20.59 -16.25
CA ALA A 335 -10.22 19.57 -16.57
C ALA A 335 -10.61 18.72 -17.80
N LYS A 336 -11.92 18.53 -18.07
CA LYS A 336 -12.44 17.82 -19.25
C LYS A 336 -11.73 16.49 -19.54
N LEU A 337 -11.53 15.70 -18.47
CA LEU A 337 -10.81 14.45 -18.56
C LEU A 337 -11.54 13.42 -19.42
N ILE A 338 -10.80 12.74 -20.28
CA ILE A 338 -11.30 11.67 -21.14
C ILE A 338 -10.40 10.42 -20.97
N ARG A 339 -10.83 9.27 -21.47
CA ARG A 339 -10.07 8.02 -21.37
C ARG A 339 -8.64 8.11 -21.94
N LYS A 340 -8.41 8.99 -22.91
CA LYS A 340 -7.07 9.22 -23.50
C LYS A 340 -6.08 9.83 -22.51
N ASP A 341 -6.57 10.54 -21.50
CA ASP A 341 -5.74 11.16 -20.46
C ASP A 341 -5.27 10.15 -19.41
N VAL A 342 -5.85 8.94 -19.40
CA VAL A 342 -5.47 7.89 -18.46
C VAL A 342 -4.23 7.17 -18.97
N VAL A 343 -3.13 7.28 -18.21
CA VAL A 343 -1.85 6.64 -18.53
C VAL A 343 -1.68 5.27 -17.88
N TYR A 344 -2.31 5.08 -16.71
CA TYR A 344 -2.31 3.80 -15.99
C TYR A 344 -3.57 3.66 -15.14
N ALA A 345 -4.03 2.45 -14.99
CA ALA A 345 -5.16 2.13 -14.12
C ALA A 345 -4.92 0.83 -13.35
N TYR A 346 -5.30 0.79 -12.09
CA TYR A 346 -5.14 -0.38 -11.26
C TYR A 346 -6.31 -0.59 -10.31
N VAL A 347 -6.46 -1.83 -9.83
CA VAL A 347 -7.54 -2.25 -8.96
C VAL A 347 -6.99 -2.73 -7.62
N GLY A 348 -7.72 -2.45 -6.56
CA GLY A 348 -7.52 -3.04 -5.24
C GLY A 348 -8.82 -3.63 -4.71
N LEU A 349 -8.74 -4.80 -4.09
CA LEU A 349 -9.86 -5.39 -3.36
C LEU A 349 -9.68 -5.12 -1.86
N ARG A 350 -10.65 -4.44 -1.26
CA ARG A 350 -10.68 -4.23 0.20
C ARG A 350 -11.37 -5.42 0.84
N PRO A 351 -10.69 -6.19 1.71
CA PRO A 351 -11.35 -7.21 2.51
C PRO A 351 -12.10 -6.52 3.66
N LEU A 352 -13.41 -6.69 3.71
CA LEU A 352 -14.29 -6.13 4.73
C LEU A 352 -14.90 -7.28 5.52
N VAL A 353 -14.73 -7.25 6.84
CA VAL A 353 -15.37 -8.22 7.73
C VAL A 353 -16.73 -7.70 8.13
N THR A 354 -17.77 -8.54 8.03
CA THR A 354 -19.15 -8.18 8.34
C THR A 354 -19.90 -9.39 8.88
N ASP A 355 -21.03 -9.16 9.53
CA ASP A 355 -21.91 -10.23 10.02
C ASP A 355 -22.63 -10.91 8.86
N MET A 356 -22.97 -12.20 9.01
CA MET A 356 -23.63 -12.99 7.97
C MET A 356 -24.98 -12.41 7.57
N ASP A 357 -25.70 -11.83 8.54
CA ASP A 357 -27.03 -11.26 8.33
C ASP A 357 -26.99 -9.89 7.65
N ASP A 358 -25.84 -9.23 7.66
CA ASP A 358 -25.66 -7.98 6.95
C ASP A 358 -25.74 -8.21 5.45
N ARG A 359 -26.66 -7.53 4.79
CA ARG A 359 -26.80 -7.48 3.33
C ARG A 359 -26.59 -6.05 2.83
N PRO A 360 -25.38 -5.49 2.96
CA PRO A 360 -25.17 -4.15 2.49
C PRO A 360 -25.24 -4.13 0.96
N ASP A 361 -26.20 -3.40 0.43
CA ASP A 361 -26.24 -3.08 -1.01
C ASP A 361 -25.08 -2.16 -1.39
N ALA A 362 -24.55 -1.42 -0.41
CA ALA A 362 -23.40 -0.53 -0.58
C ALA A 362 -22.29 -0.86 0.43
N THR A 363 -21.07 -1.05 -0.04
CA THR A 363 -19.88 -1.32 0.79
C THR A 363 -19.26 -0.04 1.37
N TYR A 364 -19.65 1.13 0.88
CA TYR A 364 -19.04 2.42 1.23
C TYR A 364 -19.17 2.78 2.71
N GLY A 365 -20.29 2.45 3.35
CA GLY A 365 -20.58 2.72 4.76
C GLY A 365 -20.01 1.71 5.76
N LEU A 366 -19.53 0.56 5.29
CA LEU A 366 -19.05 -0.50 6.19
C LEU A 366 -17.79 -0.09 6.95
N SER A 367 -17.68 -0.58 8.18
CA SER A 367 -16.48 -0.39 9.00
C SER A 367 -15.26 -0.98 8.29
N ARG A 368 -14.17 -0.23 8.30
CA ARG A 368 -12.84 -0.68 7.82
C ARG A 368 -11.95 -1.06 9.00
N GLY A 369 -12.55 -1.59 10.06
CA GLY A 369 -11.86 -2.20 11.19
C GLY A 369 -11.05 -3.41 10.76
N SER A 370 -10.22 -3.88 11.66
CA SER A 370 -9.53 -5.16 11.54
C SER A 370 -10.03 -6.10 12.62
N GLU A 371 -10.09 -7.38 12.32
CA GLU A 371 -10.42 -8.42 13.28
C GLU A 371 -9.28 -9.44 13.34
N ILE A 372 -9.02 -9.93 14.55
CA ILE A 372 -8.10 -11.04 14.80
C ILE A 372 -8.96 -12.23 15.18
N TYR A 373 -8.86 -13.27 14.36
CA TYR A 373 -9.61 -14.49 14.55
C TYR A 373 -8.69 -15.61 15.03
N ASP A 374 -8.89 -16.02 16.28
CA ASP A 374 -8.23 -17.17 16.87
C ASP A 374 -9.08 -18.42 16.63
N HIS A 375 -8.61 -19.29 15.77
CA HIS A 375 -9.36 -20.48 15.36
C HIS A 375 -9.71 -21.39 16.55
N ALA A 376 -8.78 -21.59 17.47
CA ALA A 376 -9.02 -22.45 18.64
C ALA A 376 -10.12 -21.90 19.58
N GLN A 377 -10.19 -20.57 19.77
CA GLN A 377 -11.24 -19.96 20.60
C GLN A 377 -12.64 -20.07 19.98
N GLN A 378 -12.71 -20.31 18.69
CA GLN A 378 -13.95 -20.46 17.94
C GLN A 378 -14.32 -21.94 17.66
N GLY A 379 -13.68 -22.86 18.38
CA GLY A 379 -13.91 -24.31 18.23
C GLY A 379 -13.32 -24.95 16.98
N GLY A 380 -12.38 -24.25 16.32
CA GLY A 380 -11.62 -24.76 15.17
C GLY A 380 -10.24 -25.30 15.57
N VAL A 381 -9.32 -25.34 14.59
CA VAL A 381 -7.98 -25.88 14.78
C VAL A 381 -7.13 -25.00 15.71
N HIS A 382 -6.32 -25.64 16.55
CA HIS A 382 -5.28 -24.96 17.29
C HIS A 382 -4.10 -24.55 16.36
N GLY A 383 -3.24 -23.61 16.81
CA GLY A 383 -2.05 -23.25 16.06
C GLY A 383 -2.30 -22.37 14.84
N MET A 384 -3.49 -21.76 14.72
CA MET A 384 -3.81 -20.86 13.62
C MET A 384 -4.50 -19.56 14.10
N ILE A 385 -4.06 -18.42 13.56
CA ILE A 385 -4.66 -17.10 13.76
C ILE A 385 -4.87 -16.46 12.38
N SER A 386 -6.03 -15.82 12.15
CA SER A 386 -6.28 -15.04 10.94
C SER A 386 -6.39 -13.55 11.27
N ALA A 387 -5.62 -12.73 10.52
CA ALA A 387 -5.69 -11.27 10.56
C ALA A 387 -6.57 -10.77 9.41
N LEU A 388 -7.78 -10.35 9.71
CA LEU A 388 -8.81 -10.01 8.73
C LEU A 388 -9.02 -8.50 8.63
N GLY A 389 -9.30 -8.01 7.41
CA GLY A 389 -9.57 -6.60 7.18
C GLY A 389 -8.35 -5.70 7.38
N GLY A 390 -8.59 -4.50 7.90
CA GLY A 390 -7.55 -3.52 8.19
C GLY A 390 -7.22 -2.57 7.04
N LYS A 391 -6.33 -1.63 7.30
CA LYS A 391 -5.87 -0.59 6.37
C LYS A 391 -4.38 -0.33 6.57
N TRP A 392 -3.73 0.23 5.55
CA TRP A 392 -2.31 0.55 5.61
C TRP A 392 -1.89 1.26 6.90
N THR A 393 -2.60 2.33 7.25
CA THR A 393 -2.24 3.15 8.41
C THR A 393 -2.15 2.35 9.70
N THR A 394 -3.07 1.39 9.92
CA THR A 394 -3.15 0.61 11.16
C THR A 394 -2.52 -0.78 11.06
N ALA A 395 -1.90 -1.14 9.91
CA ALA A 395 -1.29 -2.45 9.71
C ALA A 395 -0.24 -2.81 10.79
N ARG A 396 0.58 -1.83 11.21
CA ARG A 396 1.55 -2.02 12.31
C ARG A 396 0.85 -2.34 13.64
N ARG A 397 -0.24 -1.63 13.97
CA ARG A 397 -0.97 -1.87 15.22
C ARG A 397 -1.66 -3.24 15.21
N LEU A 398 -2.25 -3.62 14.07
CA LEU A 398 -2.80 -4.95 13.89
C LEU A 398 -1.72 -6.02 14.06
N ALA A 399 -0.53 -5.80 13.48
CA ALA A 399 0.60 -6.70 13.63
C ALA A 399 1.02 -6.88 15.09
N GLU A 400 1.13 -5.78 15.85
CA GLU A 400 1.43 -5.81 17.29
C GLU A 400 0.42 -6.70 18.04
N GLN A 401 -0.87 -6.55 17.77
CA GLN A 401 -1.92 -7.33 18.44
C GLN A 401 -1.89 -8.82 18.05
N VAL A 402 -1.63 -9.14 16.78
CA VAL A 402 -1.50 -10.52 16.31
C VAL A 402 -0.29 -11.20 16.96
N VAL A 403 0.83 -10.50 17.04
CA VAL A 403 2.05 -11.05 17.63
C VAL A 403 1.92 -11.17 19.17
N ASP A 404 1.23 -10.24 19.84
CA ASP A 404 0.90 -10.34 21.27
C ASP A 404 0.12 -11.65 21.54
N LEU A 405 -0.93 -11.91 20.76
CA LEU A 405 -1.74 -13.13 20.86
C LEU A 405 -0.94 -14.39 20.53
N ALA A 406 -0.08 -14.34 19.51
CA ALA A 406 0.75 -15.47 19.12
C ALA A 406 1.75 -15.83 20.22
N ILE A 407 2.40 -14.85 20.87
CA ILE A 407 3.34 -15.06 21.98
C ILE A 407 2.62 -15.68 23.19
N GLU A 408 1.42 -15.19 23.52
CA GLU A 408 0.59 -15.76 24.58
C GLU A 408 0.32 -17.26 24.32
N LYS A 409 -0.05 -17.61 23.09
CA LYS A 409 -0.37 -18.99 22.72
C LYS A 409 0.85 -19.93 22.58
N LEU A 410 2.01 -19.36 22.33
CA LEU A 410 3.27 -20.11 22.28
C LEU A 410 3.85 -20.36 23.69
N ASP A 411 3.21 -19.85 24.75
CA ASP A 411 3.70 -19.86 26.13
C ASP A 411 5.16 -19.33 26.23
N SER A 412 5.45 -18.37 25.36
CA SER A 412 6.78 -17.75 25.26
C SER A 412 6.90 -16.59 26.24
N LYS A 413 8.15 -16.29 26.67
CA LYS A 413 8.38 -15.12 27.53
C LYS A 413 7.82 -13.85 26.87
N PRO A 414 7.03 -13.04 27.59
CA PRO A 414 6.45 -11.82 27.03
C PRO A 414 7.54 -10.85 26.53
N MET A 415 7.59 -10.61 25.25
CA MET A 415 8.49 -9.62 24.66
C MET A 415 7.67 -8.44 24.15
N ARG A 416 7.94 -7.25 24.69
CA ARG A 416 7.19 -6.03 24.33
C ARG A 416 7.46 -5.63 22.89
N CYS A 417 6.41 -5.19 22.22
CA CYS A 417 6.50 -4.61 20.88
C CYS A 417 7.45 -3.41 20.84
N ARG A 418 8.38 -3.42 19.88
CA ARG A 418 9.32 -2.33 19.60
C ARG A 418 9.17 -1.77 18.19
N SER A 419 8.29 -2.31 17.37
CA SER A 419 8.15 -1.90 15.97
C SER A 419 7.86 -0.41 15.82
N HIS A 420 7.06 0.19 16.71
CA HIS A 420 6.77 1.63 16.70
C HIS A 420 7.98 2.53 17.10
N LEU A 421 9.03 1.97 17.65
CA LEU A 421 10.26 2.68 18.05
C LEU A 421 11.43 2.41 17.09
N THR A 422 11.33 1.36 16.27
CA THR A 422 12.40 0.89 15.40
C THR A 422 12.20 1.43 13.98
N THR A 423 13.23 2.09 13.44
CA THR A 423 13.24 2.49 12.04
C THR A 423 13.44 1.27 11.12
N LEU A 424 12.87 1.32 9.92
CA LEU A 424 13.09 0.26 8.94
C LEU A 424 14.56 0.23 8.48
N GLU A 425 15.02 -0.93 8.07
CA GLU A 425 16.43 -1.20 7.74
C GLU A 425 16.99 -0.18 6.72
N CYS A 426 16.21 0.19 5.70
CA CYS A 426 16.62 1.15 4.68
C CYS A 426 16.46 2.63 5.08
N THR A 427 15.88 2.93 6.25
CA THR A 427 15.63 4.32 6.67
C THR A 427 16.93 5.03 7.02
N PRO A 428 17.21 6.25 6.48
CA PRO A 428 18.35 7.06 6.88
C PRO A 428 18.38 7.29 8.40
N ARG A 429 19.56 7.16 9.01
CA ARG A 429 19.73 7.38 10.46
C ARG A 429 19.70 8.86 10.81
N ASP A 430 20.38 9.67 9.99
CA ASP A 430 20.47 11.12 10.13
C ASP A 430 19.17 11.81 9.69
N ASP A 431 19.05 13.12 9.89
CA ASP A 431 17.99 13.94 9.32
C ASP A 431 17.89 13.69 7.81
N LEU A 432 16.65 13.57 7.30
CA LEU A 432 16.43 13.21 5.90
C LEU A 432 16.98 14.26 4.94
N GLY A 433 16.92 15.56 5.31
CA GLY A 433 17.48 16.65 4.51
C GLY A 433 19.00 16.51 4.40
N HIS A 434 19.69 16.32 5.53
CA HIS A 434 21.14 16.10 5.54
C HIS A 434 21.54 14.86 4.74
N PHE A 435 20.77 13.77 4.84
CA PHE A 435 21.02 12.57 4.03
C PHE A 435 20.89 12.88 2.54
N MET A 436 19.85 13.59 2.11
CA MET A 436 19.65 13.96 0.71
C MET A 436 20.77 14.88 0.19
N ASP A 437 21.21 15.86 0.99
CA ASP A 437 22.36 16.73 0.63
C ASP A 437 23.64 15.91 0.45
N ALA A 438 23.91 14.94 1.33
CA ALA A 438 25.06 14.05 1.19
C ALA A 438 24.98 13.19 -0.09
N MET A 439 23.78 12.71 -0.45
CA MET A 439 23.61 11.94 -1.69
C MET A 439 23.77 12.80 -2.94
N ARG A 440 23.27 14.04 -2.96
CA ARG A 440 23.53 15.00 -4.05
C ARG A 440 25.02 15.26 -4.25
N ALA A 441 25.75 15.44 -3.15
CA ALA A 441 27.19 15.64 -3.18
C ALA A 441 27.96 14.38 -3.67
N ALA A 442 27.47 13.18 -3.30
CA ALA A 442 28.09 11.92 -3.71
C ALA A 442 27.85 11.57 -5.20
N TYR A 443 26.75 12.05 -5.80
CA TYR A 443 26.35 11.72 -7.16
C TYR A 443 26.13 12.97 -8.05
N PRO A 444 27.13 13.85 -8.21
CA PRO A 444 26.99 15.15 -8.89
C PRO A 444 26.73 15.06 -10.39
N LYS A 445 26.88 13.87 -11.00
CA LYS A 445 26.61 13.64 -12.42
C LYS A 445 25.12 13.52 -12.75
N HIS A 446 24.29 13.29 -11.75
CA HIS A 446 22.85 13.16 -11.90
C HIS A 446 22.15 14.44 -11.44
N ASP A 447 20.98 14.74 -12.00
CA ASP A 447 20.21 15.89 -11.61
C ASP A 447 19.67 15.74 -10.16
N THR A 448 19.51 16.87 -9.50
CA THR A 448 19.11 16.94 -8.08
C THR A 448 17.77 16.25 -7.84
N ALA A 449 16.78 16.43 -8.72
CA ALA A 449 15.45 15.86 -8.54
C ALA A 449 15.47 14.34 -8.61
N SER A 450 16.26 13.76 -9.51
CA SER A 450 16.47 12.32 -9.62
C SER A 450 17.14 11.75 -8.37
N ILE A 451 18.22 12.37 -7.87
CA ILE A 451 18.88 11.90 -6.64
C ILE A 451 17.96 12.06 -5.42
N ASP A 452 17.19 13.11 -5.34
CA ASP A 452 16.20 13.29 -4.28
C ASP A 452 15.14 12.19 -4.29
N LEU A 453 14.62 11.86 -5.45
CA LEU A 453 13.66 10.78 -5.60
C LEU A 453 14.29 9.43 -5.22
N MET A 454 15.51 9.14 -5.70
CA MET A 454 16.22 7.91 -5.34
C MET A 454 16.55 7.85 -3.85
N SER A 455 16.95 8.97 -3.24
CA SER A 455 17.18 9.06 -1.78
C SER A 455 15.91 8.71 -0.99
N ARG A 456 14.75 9.14 -1.47
CA ARG A 456 13.47 8.78 -0.86
C ARG A 456 13.09 7.32 -1.12
N LEU A 457 13.25 6.80 -2.32
CA LEU A 457 12.84 5.44 -2.65
C LEU A 457 13.73 4.36 -2.01
N TYR A 458 15.03 4.62 -1.92
CA TYR A 458 16.03 3.63 -1.48
C TYR A 458 16.60 3.92 -0.09
N GLY A 459 16.53 5.17 0.39
CA GLY A 459 17.14 5.54 1.66
C GLY A 459 18.61 5.12 1.71
N ARG A 460 19.02 4.47 2.81
CA ARG A 460 20.39 3.97 3.01
C ARG A 460 20.87 2.96 1.96
N LEU A 461 19.95 2.39 1.21
CA LEU A 461 20.30 1.44 0.13
C LEU A 461 20.75 2.15 -1.14
N LEU A 462 20.60 3.47 -1.25
CA LEU A 462 20.95 4.21 -2.46
C LEU A 462 22.38 3.96 -2.93
N PRO A 463 23.44 4.01 -2.08
CA PRO A 463 24.79 3.71 -2.53
C PRO A 463 24.96 2.29 -3.07
N ALA A 464 24.34 1.29 -2.44
CA ALA A 464 24.38 -0.09 -2.91
C ALA A 464 23.62 -0.26 -4.24
N MET A 465 22.50 0.44 -4.39
CA MET A 465 21.72 0.45 -5.63
C MET A 465 22.55 1.09 -6.78
N MET A 466 23.23 2.19 -6.53
CA MET A 466 24.09 2.87 -7.51
C MET A 466 25.31 2.03 -7.93
N ALA A 467 25.76 1.13 -7.07
CA ALA A 467 26.89 0.22 -7.31
C ALA A 467 26.44 -1.13 -7.90
N ALA A 468 25.17 -1.32 -8.23
CA ALA A 468 24.67 -2.58 -8.77
C ALA A 468 25.29 -2.89 -10.15
N ASP A 469 25.50 -4.19 -10.45
CA ASP A 469 26.06 -4.65 -11.72
C ASP A 469 25.04 -4.48 -12.86
N THR A 470 25.27 -3.47 -13.70
CA THR A 470 24.40 -3.10 -14.83
C THR A 470 24.78 -3.76 -16.15
N ASN A 471 25.69 -4.73 -16.16
CA ASN A 471 26.11 -5.42 -17.37
C ASN A 471 24.90 -5.97 -18.15
N GLY A 472 24.86 -5.67 -19.44
CA GLY A 472 23.74 -6.05 -20.33
C GLY A 472 22.56 -5.07 -20.37
N LEU A 473 22.55 -3.98 -19.57
CA LEU A 473 21.50 -2.95 -19.54
C LEU A 473 21.91 -1.63 -20.25
N ALA A 474 23.09 -1.54 -20.84
CA ALA A 474 23.60 -0.32 -21.50
C ALA A 474 22.63 0.24 -22.58
N ALA A 475 21.87 -0.65 -23.25
CA ALA A 475 20.87 -0.27 -24.25
C ALA A 475 19.72 0.59 -23.72
N LEU A 476 19.50 0.64 -22.41
CA LEU A 476 18.51 1.53 -21.78
C LEU A 476 18.90 3.01 -21.90
N LYS A 477 20.21 3.32 -22.01
CA LYS A 477 20.75 4.69 -22.05
C LYS A 477 20.32 5.56 -20.85
N ASP A 478 20.07 4.91 -19.71
CA ASP A 478 19.68 5.51 -18.44
C ASP A 478 20.33 4.70 -17.32
N ASP A 479 21.41 5.24 -16.75
CA ASP A 479 22.22 4.56 -15.75
C ASP A 479 21.46 4.34 -14.45
N LEU A 480 20.59 5.29 -14.05
CA LEU A 480 19.77 5.15 -12.86
C LEU A 480 18.72 4.06 -13.03
N LEU A 481 18.07 4.01 -14.18
CA LEU A 481 17.11 2.96 -14.48
C LEU A 481 17.79 1.59 -14.51
N ALA A 482 18.96 1.49 -15.17
CA ALA A 482 19.75 0.26 -15.22
C ALA A 482 20.17 -0.24 -13.83
N ALA A 483 20.69 0.65 -12.98
CA ALA A 483 21.09 0.33 -11.61
C ALA A 483 19.90 -0.16 -10.76
N ARG A 484 18.74 0.48 -10.89
CA ARG A 484 17.52 0.08 -10.19
C ARG A 484 17.02 -1.30 -10.60
N ILE A 485 17.07 -1.62 -11.90
CA ILE A 485 16.69 -2.95 -12.42
C ILE A 485 17.65 -4.01 -11.91
N ALA A 486 18.94 -3.77 -11.99
CA ALA A 486 19.94 -4.70 -11.50
C ALA A 486 19.79 -4.97 -10.00
N PHE A 487 19.64 -3.90 -9.21
CA PHE A 487 19.45 -3.99 -7.75
C PHE A 487 18.13 -4.70 -7.38
N ALA A 488 17.07 -4.49 -8.16
CA ALA A 488 15.79 -5.16 -7.94
C ALA A 488 15.93 -6.69 -7.97
N VAL A 489 16.75 -7.21 -8.89
CA VAL A 489 16.97 -8.65 -9.04
C VAL A 489 17.98 -9.17 -8.02
N SER A 490 19.12 -8.48 -7.83
CA SER A 490 20.19 -8.95 -6.94
C SER A 490 19.82 -8.83 -5.45
N ASP A 491 19.08 -7.79 -5.07
CA ASP A 491 18.91 -7.41 -3.67
C ASP A 491 17.46 -7.29 -3.19
N GLU A 492 16.48 -7.30 -4.10
CA GLU A 492 15.08 -7.07 -3.77
C GLU A 492 14.14 -8.23 -4.20
N MET A 493 14.67 -9.40 -4.52
CA MET A 493 13.93 -10.60 -4.93
C MET A 493 12.97 -10.36 -6.11
N ALA A 494 13.25 -9.46 -7.04
CA ALA A 494 12.44 -9.33 -8.24
C ALA A 494 12.74 -10.52 -9.19
N MET A 495 11.75 -11.39 -9.35
CA MET A 495 11.88 -12.67 -10.07
C MET A 495 11.15 -12.66 -11.40
N THR A 496 10.26 -11.70 -11.61
CA THR A 496 9.44 -11.59 -12.82
C THR A 496 9.52 -10.21 -13.42
N LEU A 497 9.16 -10.11 -14.70
CA LEU A 497 9.09 -8.82 -15.40
C LEU A 497 8.08 -7.86 -14.72
N GLU A 498 6.98 -8.40 -14.18
CA GLU A 498 6.01 -7.61 -13.43
C GLU A 498 6.58 -7.06 -12.12
N ASP A 499 7.37 -7.87 -11.39
CA ASP A 499 8.00 -7.43 -10.14
C ASP A 499 8.88 -6.20 -10.38
N ILE A 500 9.66 -6.22 -11.47
CA ILE A 500 10.49 -5.08 -11.85
C ILE A 500 9.62 -3.89 -12.23
N VAL A 501 8.80 -4.05 -13.26
CA VAL A 501 8.11 -2.92 -13.92
C VAL A 501 7.03 -2.28 -13.05
N LEU A 502 6.26 -3.08 -12.27
CA LEU A 502 5.13 -2.57 -11.49
C LEU A 502 5.37 -2.48 -9.99
N ARG A 503 6.45 -3.13 -9.47
CA ARG A 503 6.72 -3.17 -8.02
C ARG A 503 8.00 -2.45 -7.60
N ARG A 504 9.03 -2.45 -8.47
CA ARG A 504 10.32 -1.80 -8.16
C ARG A 504 10.49 -0.47 -8.88
N LEU A 505 9.87 -0.33 -10.07
CA LEU A 505 9.92 0.87 -10.88
C LEU A 505 8.61 1.65 -10.79
N ILE A 506 8.70 2.96 -10.59
CA ILE A 506 7.55 3.86 -10.63
C ILE A 506 7.12 4.11 -12.07
N GLU A 507 8.06 4.11 -12.98
CA GLU A 507 7.91 4.41 -14.40
C GLU A 507 6.84 3.54 -15.07
N GLY A 508 6.70 2.27 -14.64
CA GLY A 508 5.61 1.39 -15.09
C GLY A 508 4.22 1.89 -14.69
N GLN A 509 4.10 2.51 -13.50
CA GLN A 509 2.83 3.02 -12.99
C GLN A 509 2.44 4.40 -13.53
N ILE A 510 3.37 5.14 -14.11
CA ILE A 510 3.12 6.47 -14.70
C ILE A 510 3.22 6.46 -16.23
N GLY A 511 3.30 5.26 -16.85
CA GLY A 511 3.37 5.12 -18.30
C GLY A 511 4.65 5.68 -18.93
N ALA A 512 5.74 5.79 -18.16
CA ALA A 512 6.99 6.37 -18.63
C ALA A 512 7.94 5.36 -19.30
N LEU A 513 7.69 4.04 -19.18
CA LEU A 513 8.47 3.01 -19.86
C LEU A 513 7.96 2.77 -21.29
N THR A 514 8.86 2.81 -22.24
CA THR A 514 8.57 2.43 -23.63
C THR A 514 8.55 0.90 -23.78
N SER A 515 7.86 0.40 -24.82
CA SER A 515 7.85 -1.04 -25.14
C SER A 515 9.27 -1.59 -25.35
N SER A 516 10.15 -0.82 -26.03
CA SER A 516 11.54 -1.20 -26.25
C SER A 516 12.32 -1.34 -24.95
N GLN A 517 12.16 -0.42 -24.00
CA GLN A 517 12.80 -0.54 -22.69
C GLN A 517 12.29 -1.79 -21.92
N ILE A 518 10.99 -2.08 -21.96
CA ILE A 518 10.45 -3.29 -21.34
C ILE A 518 11.02 -4.55 -22.03
N ASP A 519 11.23 -4.54 -23.33
CA ASP A 519 11.82 -5.68 -24.04
C ASP A 519 13.31 -5.86 -23.68
N ILE A 520 14.08 -4.77 -23.53
CA ILE A 520 15.46 -4.83 -23.00
C ILE A 520 15.47 -5.45 -21.59
N ILE A 521 14.58 -5.00 -20.70
CA ILE A 521 14.46 -5.56 -19.34
C ILE A 521 14.11 -7.05 -19.40
N LYS A 522 13.19 -7.44 -20.28
CA LYS A 522 12.77 -8.83 -20.48
C LYS A 522 13.95 -9.71 -20.89
N ASP A 523 14.71 -9.28 -21.89
CA ASP A 523 15.82 -10.06 -22.44
C ASP A 523 16.98 -10.16 -21.42
N TRP A 524 17.24 -9.09 -20.70
CA TRP A 524 18.22 -9.08 -19.61
C TRP A 524 17.80 -10.01 -18.45
N LEU A 525 16.52 -9.95 -18.02
CA LEU A 525 16.00 -10.80 -16.96
C LEU A 525 16.05 -12.28 -17.35
N GLN A 526 15.75 -12.60 -18.62
CA GLN A 526 15.85 -13.94 -19.17
C GLN A 526 17.27 -14.50 -19.01
N SER A 527 18.25 -13.74 -19.43
CA SER A 527 19.67 -14.13 -19.31
C SER A 527 20.10 -14.25 -17.84
N ARG A 528 19.69 -13.31 -16.98
CA ARG A 528 20.14 -13.22 -15.58
C ARG A 528 19.58 -14.34 -14.70
N LEU A 529 18.32 -14.75 -14.92
CA LEU A 529 17.62 -15.76 -14.12
C LEU A 529 17.46 -17.11 -14.82
N GLY A 530 17.88 -17.24 -16.08
CA GLY A 530 17.78 -18.49 -16.83
C GLY A 530 16.34 -18.87 -17.21
N HIS A 531 15.43 -17.90 -17.32
CA HIS A 531 14.05 -18.16 -17.72
C HIS A 531 13.96 -18.68 -19.16
N SER A 532 13.03 -19.58 -19.45
CA SER A 532 12.78 -20.02 -20.82
C SER A 532 12.12 -18.89 -21.65
N GLU A 533 12.33 -18.93 -22.97
CA GLU A 533 11.68 -17.99 -23.91
C GLU A 533 10.15 -18.05 -23.79
N ALA A 534 9.58 -19.25 -23.62
CA ALA A 534 8.15 -19.43 -23.43
C ALA A 534 7.65 -18.75 -22.16
N GLU A 535 8.41 -18.81 -21.06
CA GLU A 535 8.08 -18.13 -19.82
C GLU A 535 8.14 -16.60 -20.01
N MET A 536 9.17 -16.08 -20.63
CA MET A 536 9.30 -14.63 -20.86
C MET A 536 8.20 -14.09 -21.79
N LYS A 537 7.77 -14.85 -22.80
CA LYS A 537 6.60 -14.51 -23.62
C LYS A 537 5.32 -14.42 -22.80
N ARG A 538 5.10 -15.38 -21.88
CA ARG A 538 3.96 -15.35 -20.95
C ARG A 538 4.00 -14.13 -20.02
N GLN A 539 5.14 -13.86 -19.41
CA GLN A 539 5.32 -12.71 -18.52
C GLN A 539 5.12 -11.38 -19.26
N ARG A 540 5.65 -11.26 -20.47
CA ARG A 540 5.48 -10.06 -21.30
C ARG A 540 4.03 -9.81 -21.69
N LYS A 541 3.30 -10.88 -22.03
CA LYS A 541 1.87 -10.80 -22.31
C LYS A 541 1.08 -10.40 -21.07
N ALA A 542 1.31 -11.05 -19.92
CA ALA A 542 0.64 -10.74 -18.67
C ALA A 542 0.88 -9.30 -18.22
N LEU A 543 2.12 -8.81 -18.36
CA LEU A 543 2.45 -7.42 -18.07
C LEU A 543 1.72 -6.45 -19.01
N ASN A 544 1.67 -6.74 -20.32
CA ASN A 544 0.94 -5.92 -21.28
C ASN A 544 -0.55 -5.82 -20.95
N ASP A 545 -1.17 -6.94 -20.53
CA ASP A 545 -2.57 -6.95 -20.14
C ASP A 545 -2.83 -6.07 -18.90
N LYS A 546 -1.86 -5.96 -17.98
CA LYS A 546 -1.92 -5.09 -16.80
C LYS A 546 -1.63 -3.61 -17.10
N LEU A 547 -0.74 -3.34 -18.05
CA LEU A 547 -0.41 -1.98 -18.48
C LEU A 547 -1.47 -1.40 -19.41
N LYS A 548 -2.25 -2.25 -20.06
CA LYS A 548 -3.28 -1.81 -21.01
C LYS A 548 -4.45 -1.16 -20.29
N VAL A 549 -4.63 0.15 -20.53
CA VAL A 549 -5.83 0.86 -20.08
C VAL A 549 -7.00 0.41 -20.95
N PRO A 550 -8.11 -0.11 -20.37
CA PRO A 550 -9.32 -0.45 -21.11
C PRO A 550 -9.91 0.80 -21.84
N ARG A 551 -10.01 0.73 -23.17
CA ARG A 551 -10.49 1.84 -24.04
C ARG A 551 -11.86 1.56 -24.59
#